data_caf34b10c99b0c2ce675f1ce840a4fba
#
_entry.id   caf34b10c99b0c2ce675f1ce840a4fba
#
_cell.length_a   1.000
_cell.length_b   1.000
_cell.length_c   1.000
_cell.angle_alpha   90.00
_cell.angle_beta   90.00
_cell.angle_gamma   90.00
#
_symmetry.space_group_name_H-M   'P 1'
#
loop_
_entity.id
_entity.type
_entity.pdbx_description
1 polymer ?
#
loop_
_entity_poly.entity_id
_entity_poly.type
_entity_poly.pdbx_seq_one_letter_code
_entity_poly.pdbx_strand_id
1 'polypeptide(L)'
;ISSHAEINAIRDASKKIKNYRLNNCDMYVTIEPCHMCSKAILDARIKNLFIGAPEPKTGAVFSIDEFFDRHKHNHYLDYQKGILEKECTNLIKSFFKARR
;
A
#
# COMPACT_ATOMS: atom_id res chain seq x y z
N ILE A 1 12.57 10.69 4.77
CA ILE A 1 12.49 10.33 4.34
C ILE A 1 11.76 10.02 3.71
N SER A 2 11.37 10.32 3.10
CA SER A 2 11.08 9.79 2.41
C SER A 2 10.03 9.68 1.70
N SER A 3 10.04 9.54 0.57
CA SER A 3 8.97 9.29 -0.26
C SER A 3 8.48 7.94 -0.06
N HIS A 4 7.22 7.78 0.05
CA HIS A 4 6.57 6.51 0.12
C HIS A 4 6.48 5.95 -1.32
N ALA A 5 6.92 4.71 -1.48
CA ALA A 5 6.95 4.07 -2.80
C ALA A 5 5.56 4.00 -3.44
N GLU A 6 4.53 3.82 -2.61
CA GLU A 6 3.15 3.74 -3.08
C GLU A 6 2.71 5.03 -3.78
N ILE A 7 3.05 6.17 -3.20
CA ILE A 7 2.69 7.47 -3.76
C ILE A 7 3.44 7.69 -5.08
N ASN A 8 4.72 7.32 -5.12
CA ASN A 8 5.50 7.44 -6.35
C ASN A 8 4.93 6.56 -7.46
N ALA A 9 4.54 5.34 -7.11
CA ALA A 9 3.94 4.42 -8.09
C ALA A 9 2.63 4.97 -8.65
N ILE A 10 1.79 5.55 -7.80
CA ILE A 10 0.53 6.15 -8.22
C ILE A 10 0.79 7.32 -9.17
N ARG A 11 1.74 8.18 -8.87
CA ARG A 11 2.10 9.30 -9.73
C ARG A 11 2.58 8.83 -11.09
N ASP A 12 3.45 7.83 -11.11
CA ASP A 12 3.99 7.31 -12.37
C ASP A 12 2.91 6.67 -13.22
N ALA A 13 2.05 5.87 -12.61
CA ALA A 13 0.95 5.22 -13.31
C ALA A 13 -0.02 6.26 -13.87
N SER A 14 -0.35 7.29 -13.08
CA SER A 14 -1.26 8.35 -13.51
C SER A 14 -0.72 9.10 -14.71
N LYS A 15 0.58 9.37 -14.75
CA LYS A 15 1.22 10.02 -15.88
C LYS A 15 1.16 9.16 -17.14
N LYS A 16 1.44 7.87 -17.01
CA LYS A 16 1.44 6.95 -18.15
C LYS A 16 0.06 6.75 -18.74
N ILE A 17 -0.94 6.66 -17.87
CA ILE A 17 -2.33 6.45 -18.30
C ILE A 17 -3.00 7.78 -18.64
N LYS A 18 -2.42 8.89 -18.19
CA LYS A 18 -2.97 10.24 -18.34
C LYS A 18 -4.31 10.38 -17.65
N ASN A 19 -4.43 9.75 -16.49
CA ASN A 19 -5.64 9.78 -15.68
C ASN A 19 -5.24 9.60 -14.22
N TYR A 20 -5.77 10.44 -13.34
CA TYR A 20 -5.48 10.31 -11.93
C TYR A 20 -6.29 9.19 -11.26
N ARG A 21 -7.30 8.66 -11.92
CA ARG A 21 -8.06 7.51 -11.43
C ARG A 21 -7.57 6.23 -12.09
N LEU A 22 -7.15 5.29 -11.28
CA LEU A 22 -6.56 4.03 -11.73
C LEU A 22 -7.55 2.89 -11.55
N ASN A 23 -8.75 3.05 -12.11
CA ASN A 23 -9.91 2.20 -11.83
C ASN A 23 -9.70 0.71 -12.06
N ASN A 24 -8.90 0.34 -13.02
CA ASN A 24 -8.67 -1.08 -13.36
C ASN A 24 -7.28 -1.56 -13.00
N CYS A 25 -6.61 -0.85 -12.09
CA CYS A 25 -5.24 -1.18 -11.71
C CYS A 25 -5.21 -1.91 -10.37
N ASP A 26 -4.29 -2.84 -10.26
CA ASP A 26 -3.97 -3.51 -9.01
C ASP A 26 -2.64 -2.97 -8.50
N MET A 27 -2.46 -2.95 -7.17
CA MET A 27 -1.22 -2.52 -6.58
C MET A 27 -0.67 -3.63 -5.67
N TYR A 28 0.63 -3.85 -5.77
CA TYR A 28 1.33 -4.81 -4.93
C TYR A 28 2.34 -4.06 -4.08
N VAL A 29 2.29 -4.26 -2.77
CA VAL A 29 3.21 -3.61 -1.84
C VAL A 29 3.88 -4.65 -0.95
N THR A 30 5.15 -4.43 -0.65
CA THR A 30 5.90 -5.37 0.20
C THR A 30 5.56 -5.21 1.66
N ILE A 31 5.18 -4.02 2.08
CA ILE A 31 4.84 -3.78 3.48
C ILE A 31 3.52 -3.00 3.55
N GLU A 32 2.77 -3.26 4.61
CA GLU A 32 1.46 -2.66 4.82
C GLU A 32 1.51 -1.13 4.81
N PRO A 33 0.65 -0.46 4.01
CA PRO A 33 0.65 1.00 3.93
C PRO A 33 0.21 1.69 5.23
N CYS A 34 0.78 2.85 5.49
CA CYS A 34 0.32 3.73 6.56
C CYS A 34 -0.97 4.46 6.14
N HIS A 35 -1.51 5.28 7.05
CA HIS A 35 -2.75 6.03 6.77
C HIS A 35 -2.63 6.91 5.52
N MET A 36 -1.53 7.64 5.38
CA MET A 36 -1.35 8.54 4.25
C MET A 36 -1.34 7.78 2.92
N CYS A 37 -0.58 6.69 2.86
CA CYS A 37 -0.51 5.89 1.64
C CYS A 37 -1.82 5.16 1.37
N SER A 38 -2.50 4.69 2.42
CA SER A 38 -3.81 4.04 2.28
C SER A 38 -4.84 4.99 1.69
N LYS A 39 -4.85 6.23 2.17
CA LYS A 39 -5.75 7.25 1.62
C LYS A 39 -5.43 7.57 0.16
N ALA A 40 -4.15 7.67 -0.17
CA ALA A 40 -3.73 7.92 -1.54
C ALA A 40 -4.14 6.78 -2.47
N ILE A 41 -4.00 5.54 -2.03
CA ILE A 41 -4.41 4.36 -2.78
C ILE A 41 -5.92 4.38 -3.04
N LEU A 42 -6.67 4.70 -2.01
CA LEU A 42 -8.13 4.79 -2.11
C LEU A 42 -8.55 5.90 -3.07
N ASP A 43 -7.95 7.08 -2.95
CA ASP A 43 -8.27 8.23 -3.79
C ASP A 43 -7.91 7.99 -5.25
N ALA A 44 -6.88 7.19 -5.51
CA ALA A 44 -6.50 6.81 -6.86
C ALA A 44 -7.44 5.77 -7.49
N ARG A 45 -8.39 5.24 -6.72
CA ARG A 45 -9.38 4.26 -7.17
C ARG A 45 -8.77 2.93 -7.58
N ILE A 46 -7.69 2.53 -6.90
CA ILE A 46 -7.09 1.20 -7.10
C ILE A 46 -8.15 0.13 -6.81
N LYS A 47 -8.20 -0.89 -7.64
CA LYS A 47 -9.23 -1.94 -7.52
C LYS A 47 -8.84 -2.98 -6.47
N ASN A 48 -7.63 -3.51 -6.55
CA ASN A 48 -7.14 -4.53 -5.63
C ASN A 48 -5.79 -4.16 -5.09
N LEU A 49 -5.59 -4.36 -3.80
CA LEU A 49 -4.33 -4.12 -3.11
C LEU A 49 -3.81 -5.45 -2.55
N PHE A 50 -2.58 -5.79 -2.89
CA PHE A 50 -1.94 -7.01 -2.41
C PHE A 50 -0.76 -6.64 -1.50
N ILE A 51 -0.80 -7.12 -0.27
CA ILE A 51 0.13 -6.70 0.79
C ILE A 51 0.98 -7.89 1.22
N GLY A 52 2.30 -7.72 1.28
CA GLY A 52 3.21 -8.76 1.72
C GLY A 52 3.27 -8.86 3.24
N ALA A 53 4.02 -7.99 3.87
CA ALA A 53 4.29 -8.04 5.31
C ALA A 53 3.47 -6.99 6.06
N PRO A 54 3.10 -7.27 7.33
CA PRO A 54 2.44 -6.27 8.16
C PRO A 54 3.44 -5.21 8.65
N GLU A 55 2.94 -4.02 8.93
CA GLU A 55 3.70 -2.97 9.61
C GLU A 55 3.03 -2.72 10.96
N PRO A 56 3.54 -3.33 12.05
CA PRO A 56 2.84 -3.31 13.34
C PRO A 56 2.70 -1.94 13.97
N LYS A 57 3.56 -0.99 13.61
CA LYS A 57 3.58 0.33 14.26
C LYS A 57 2.74 1.36 13.54
N THR A 58 2.72 1.32 12.21
CA THR A 58 2.06 2.38 11.43
C THR A 58 1.11 1.84 10.36
N GLY A 59 1.01 0.52 10.21
CA GLY A 59 0.17 -0.07 9.19
C GLY A 59 -1.30 0.18 9.44
N ALA A 60 -1.97 0.81 8.49
CA ALA A 60 -3.34 1.27 8.66
C ALA A 60 -4.40 0.33 8.09
N VAL A 61 -3.99 -0.72 7.36
CA VAL A 61 -4.95 -1.61 6.71
C VAL A 61 -5.51 -2.64 7.68
N PHE A 62 -4.65 -3.24 8.49
CA PHE A 62 -5.09 -4.25 9.46
C PHE A 62 -4.28 -4.30 10.75
N SER A 63 -3.12 -3.62 10.84
CA SER A 63 -2.27 -3.70 12.04
C SER A 63 -2.72 -2.77 13.16
N ILE A 64 -2.79 -1.46 12.90
CA ILE A 64 -3.20 -0.50 13.93
C ILE A 64 -4.57 0.11 13.67
N ASP A 65 -5.11 -0.07 12.48
CA ASP A 65 -6.42 0.42 12.11
C ASP A 65 -6.97 -0.54 11.06
N GLU A 66 -8.21 -0.36 10.71
CA GLU A 66 -8.86 -1.07 9.61
C GLU A 66 -9.41 -0.02 8.67
N PHE A 67 -8.49 0.78 8.11
CA PHE A 67 -8.84 2.02 7.41
C PHE A 67 -9.87 1.81 6.31
N PHE A 68 -9.70 0.76 5.48
CA PHE A 68 -10.62 0.51 4.38
C PHE A 68 -11.95 -0.05 4.84
N ASP A 69 -11.97 -0.72 5.98
CA ASP A 69 -13.17 -1.43 6.46
C ASP A 69 -14.01 -0.62 7.43
N ARG A 70 -13.38 0.21 8.25
CA ARG A 70 -14.08 0.92 9.34
C ARG A 70 -14.61 2.27 8.95
N HIS A 71 -14.00 2.93 7.99
CA HIS A 71 -14.33 4.29 7.63
C HIS A 71 -15.24 4.31 6.41
N LYS A 72 -16.09 5.33 6.31
CA LYS A 72 -16.93 5.52 5.14
C LYS A 72 -16.12 6.17 4.04
N HIS A 73 -16.23 5.62 2.84
CA HIS A 73 -15.47 6.11 1.68
C HIS A 73 -16.38 6.21 0.46
N ASN A 74 -15.97 7.03 -0.50
CA ASN A 74 -16.65 7.12 -1.79
C ASN A 74 -16.31 5.97 -2.73
N HIS A 75 -15.26 5.23 -2.40
CA HIS A 75 -14.78 4.10 -3.18
C HIS A 75 -14.29 3.03 -2.22
N TYR A 76 -14.54 1.79 -2.55
CA TYR A 76 -14.07 0.66 -1.75
C TYR A 76 -13.20 -0.22 -2.61
N LEU A 77 -12.10 -0.72 -2.04
CA LEU A 77 -11.21 -1.63 -2.73
C LEU A 77 -11.14 -2.94 -1.97
N ASP A 78 -10.71 -3.99 -2.67
CA ASP A 78 -10.43 -5.26 -2.05
C ASP A 78 -8.95 -5.36 -1.76
N TYR A 79 -8.60 -5.98 -0.63
CA TYR A 79 -7.19 -6.18 -0.30
C TYR A 79 -6.96 -7.61 0.16
N GLN A 80 -5.75 -8.09 -0.05
CA GLN A 80 -5.27 -9.38 0.43
C GLN A 80 -3.96 -9.18 1.14
N LYS A 81 -3.79 -9.84 2.28
CA LYS A 81 -2.56 -9.76 3.07
C LYS A 81 -1.84 -11.08 3.04
N GLY A 82 -0.56 -11.04 3.42
CA GLY A 82 0.26 -12.24 3.54
C GLY A 82 0.81 -12.76 2.22
N ILE A 83 0.79 -11.95 1.18
CA ILE A 83 1.32 -12.34 -0.12
C ILE A 83 2.85 -12.39 -0.03
N LEU A 84 3.44 -13.58 -0.09
CA LEU A 84 4.87 -13.78 0.10
C LEU A 84 5.38 -13.08 1.37
N GLU A 85 4.60 -13.19 2.44
CA GLU A 85 4.87 -12.43 3.67
C GLU A 85 6.28 -12.69 4.22
N LYS A 86 6.71 -13.95 4.23
CA LYS A 86 8.01 -14.32 4.78
C LYS A 86 9.13 -13.69 3.97
N GLU A 87 9.04 -13.75 2.66
CA GLU A 87 10.02 -13.17 1.76
C GLU A 87 10.06 -11.66 1.88
N CYS A 88 8.91 -11.01 1.95
CA CYS A 88 8.82 -9.56 2.13
C CYS A 88 9.40 -9.13 3.47
N THR A 89 9.08 -9.86 4.53
CA THR A 89 9.62 -9.57 5.86
C THR A 89 11.14 -9.68 5.87
N ASN A 90 11.67 -10.74 5.27
CA ASN A 90 13.11 -10.93 5.21
C ASN A 90 13.81 -9.87 4.40
N LEU A 91 13.21 -9.45 3.31
CA LEU A 91 13.77 -8.38 2.48
C LEU A 91 13.87 -7.07 3.25
N ILE A 92 12.82 -6.70 3.98
CA ILE A 92 12.80 -5.48 4.78
C ILE A 92 13.85 -5.54 5.89
N LYS A 93 13.95 -6.66 6.59
CA LYS A 93 14.95 -6.85 7.66
C LYS A 93 16.36 -6.75 7.11
N SER A 94 16.62 -7.35 5.97
CA SER A 94 17.94 -7.30 5.33
C SER A 94 18.31 -5.87 4.95
N PHE A 95 17.36 -5.13 4.41
CA PHE A 95 17.57 -3.74 4.03
C PHE A 95 17.97 -2.88 5.23
N PHE A 96 17.21 -2.97 6.32
CA PHE A 96 17.52 -2.19 7.52
C PHE A 96 18.84 -2.64 8.16
N LYS A 97 19.13 -3.92 8.16
CA LYS A 97 20.40 -4.43 8.68
C LYS A 97 21.58 -3.87 7.89
N ALA A 98 21.47 -3.83 6.58
CA ALA A 98 22.54 -3.35 5.72
C ALA A 98 22.82 -1.85 5.89
N ARG A 99 21.85 -1.10 6.37
CA ARG A 99 21.97 0.36 6.53
C ARG A 99 22.51 0.78 7.89
N ARG A 100 22.74 -0.14 8.77
CA ARG A 100 23.30 0.18 10.10
C ARG A 100 24.83 0.26 10.08
#